data_19c92af06f100dff6f25bec4d8772961
#
_entry.id   19c92af06f100dff6f25bec4d8772961
#
_cell.length_a   1.000
_cell.length_b   1.000
_cell.length_c   1.000
_cell.angle_alpha   90.00
_cell.angle_beta   90.00
_cell.angle_gamma   90.00
#
_symmetry.space_group_name_H-M   'P 1'
#
loop_
_entity.id
_entity.type
_entity.pdbx_description
1 polymer ?
#
loop_
_entity_poly.entity_id
_entity_poly.type
_entity_poly.pdbx_seq_one_letter_code
_entity_poly.pdbx_strand_id
1 'polypeptide(L)'
;LLRRGATADPCPPRRGGRRPRRRQPRRGVAIVLVLSALTILAVMLAEFQDETSAELGSALSQRDALKAEYAAKSSVNLSRLLIASEPTIRKALAPLFLLMKQGPPQIPVWEFADRVLGAFNDSEGNESFLSLAGVSISEGKNLGLDGAGFEIRIVDEDAKVNINTPARGDAFSQARLAAQLIGLLSGPQYDPMFSSRDADGQFSDRQAICGAIIDWTDPDQEAYVCDPHSGSAQQAGAEDSYYQLLKKPYPRKNAAFDSIEELRLVRGVGEDFWATFVDPDPSRPEKRVMTVWGQGKVNVNTANPQTVLAVICGAAVPGTPLCSDPAEALKFLTAFDLVKSFTAGAPLFGTPKAFISALKGKGMFGAALSA
;
A
#
# COMPACT_ATOMS: atom_id res chain seq x y z
N LEU A 1 -27.13 -122.29 -4.24
CA LEU A 1 -26.86 -123.46 -3.39
C LEU A 1 -26.73 -123.10 -1.95
N LEU A 2 -27.70 -123.56 -1.09
CA LEU A 2 -27.64 -124.13 0.25
C LEU A 2 -27.13 -123.17 1.38
N ARG A 3 -27.88 -122.85 2.29
CA ARG A 3 -28.67 -123.52 3.40
C ARG A 3 -28.17 -123.07 4.75
N ARG A 4 -29.12 -122.61 5.56
CA ARG A 4 -29.31 -122.90 7.03
C ARG A 4 -28.23 -122.38 7.98
N GLY A 5 -28.57 -121.75 9.05
CA GLY A 5 -29.53 -122.12 10.06
C GLY A 5 -29.69 -121.04 11.14
N ALA A 6 -30.81 -121.07 11.73
CA ALA A 6 -31.25 -120.27 12.85
C ALA A 6 -30.52 -120.63 14.17
N THR A 7 -30.31 -119.63 14.98
CA THR A 7 -30.44 -119.78 16.44
C THR A 7 -30.82 -118.47 17.07
N ALA A 8 -31.76 -118.53 17.98
CA ALA A 8 -32.33 -117.43 18.75
C ALA A 8 -31.49 -117.05 19.97
N ASP A 9 -31.77 -115.77 20.42
CA ASP A 9 -31.67 -115.25 21.78
C ASP A 9 -30.32 -114.75 22.32
N PRO A 10 -30.27 -113.83 23.26
CA PRO A 10 -31.33 -113.03 23.90
C PRO A 10 -31.05 -111.53 23.98
N CYS A 11 -32.08 -110.79 24.39
CA CYS A 11 -32.15 -109.34 24.62
C CYS A 11 -31.10 -108.86 25.65
N PRO A 12 -30.37 -107.77 25.39
CA PRO A 12 -29.65 -106.99 26.41
C PRO A 12 -30.25 -105.62 26.66
N PRO A 13 -29.86 -104.92 27.69
CA PRO A 13 -30.67 -103.98 28.45
C PRO A 13 -30.71 -102.59 27.85
N ARG A 14 -31.76 -101.84 28.17
CA ARG A 14 -32.00 -100.41 27.88
C ARG A 14 -30.80 -99.60 28.37
N ARG A 15 -30.04 -99.04 27.45
CA ARG A 15 -29.13 -97.87 27.66
C ARG A 15 -29.90 -96.57 27.68
N GLY A 16 -29.74 -95.89 28.81
CA GLY A 16 -30.37 -94.59 29.07
C GLY A 16 -30.14 -93.55 28.00
N GLY A 17 -31.24 -92.95 27.56
CA GLY A 17 -31.24 -91.89 26.66
C GLY A 17 -30.45 -90.66 27.22
N ARG A 18 -29.37 -90.31 26.56
CA ARG A 18 -28.76 -89.02 26.75
C ARG A 18 -29.72 -87.98 26.21
N ARG A 19 -30.37 -87.17 27.09
CA ARG A 19 -31.15 -86.03 26.73
C ARG A 19 -30.25 -85.03 25.92
N PRO A 20 -30.68 -84.57 24.74
CA PRO A 20 -29.94 -83.56 24.00
C PRO A 20 -29.81 -82.36 24.90
N ARG A 21 -28.57 -81.89 25.16
CA ARG A 21 -28.30 -80.62 25.82
C ARG A 21 -28.95 -79.50 24.92
N ARG A 22 -30.05 -78.87 25.38
CA ARG A 22 -30.61 -77.68 24.85
C ARG A 22 -29.47 -76.67 24.80
N ARG A 23 -28.96 -76.30 23.58
CA ARG A 23 -28.09 -75.17 23.37
C ARG A 23 -28.90 -73.94 23.74
N GLN A 24 -28.62 -73.33 24.87
CA GLN A 24 -29.17 -72.04 25.21
C GLN A 24 -28.79 -71.04 24.10
N PRO A 25 -29.75 -70.36 23.54
CA PRO A 25 -29.45 -69.37 22.51
C PRO A 25 -28.57 -68.27 23.11
N ARG A 26 -27.37 -68.07 22.57
CA ARG A 26 -26.43 -66.97 22.90
C ARG A 26 -26.98 -65.60 22.43
N ARG A 27 -28.16 -65.21 22.97
CA ARG A 27 -28.85 -64.00 22.61
C ARG A 27 -28.06 -62.69 22.94
N GLY A 28 -27.16 -62.73 23.95
CA GLY A 28 -26.35 -61.59 24.37
C GLY A 28 -25.21 -61.21 23.38
N VAL A 29 -24.60 -62.19 22.70
CA VAL A 29 -23.49 -61.98 21.79
C VAL A 29 -23.93 -61.23 20.50
N ALA A 30 -25.13 -61.54 20.01
CA ALA A 30 -25.67 -60.88 18.82
C ALA A 30 -25.91 -59.40 19.07
N ILE A 31 -26.40 -59.00 20.23
CA ILE A 31 -26.62 -57.59 20.60
C ILE A 31 -25.30 -56.81 20.69
N VAL A 32 -24.27 -57.42 21.28
CA VAL A 32 -22.93 -56.80 21.39
C VAL A 32 -22.31 -56.59 19.99
N LEU A 33 -22.44 -57.60 19.11
CA LEU A 33 -21.95 -57.47 17.72
C LEU A 33 -22.69 -56.38 16.93
N VAL A 34 -24.00 -56.28 17.09
CA VAL A 34 -24.78 -55.23 16.44
C VAL A 34 -24.42 -53.83 16.99
N LEU A 35 -24.30 -53.70 18.32
CA LEU A 35 -23.90 -52.45 18.94
C LEU A 35 -22.47 -52.02 18.51
N SER A 36 -21.52 -52.97 18.49
CA SER A 36 -20.16 -52.64 18.02
C SER A 36 -20.13 -52.28 16.54
N ALA A 37 -20.92 -52.95 15.70
CA ALA A 37 -21.04 -52.55 14.29
C ALA A 37 -21.65 -51.16 14.12
N LEU A 38 -22.70 -50.84 14.89
CA LEU A 38 -23.32 -49.51 14.87
C LEU A 38 -22.38 -48.41 15.37
N THR A 39 -21.59 -48.70 16.44
CA THR A 39 -20.61 -47.67 16.90
C THR A 39 -19.51 -47.46 15.89
N ILE A 40 -18.97 -48.48 15.27
CA ILE A 40 -17.97 -48.33 14.19
C ILE A 40 -18.57 -47.52 13.01
N LEU A 41 -19.78 -47.86 12.60
CA LEU A 41 -20.44 -47.17 11.51
C LEU A 41 -20.73 -45.70 11.84
N ALA A 42 -21.13 -45.41 13.09
CA ALA A 42 -21.35 -44.04 13.56
C ALA A 42 -20.04 -43.24 13.58
N VAL A 43 -18.93 -43.83 14.02
CA VAL A 43 -17.61 -43.17 13.99
C VAL A 43 -17.18 -42.89 12.55
N MET A 44 -17.26 -43.89 11.67
CA MET A 44 -16.92 -43.69 10.23
C MET A 44 -17.80 -42.64 9.57
N LEU A 45 -19.07 -42.56 9.92
CA LEU A 45 -19.98 -41.51 9.39
C LEU A 45 -19.60 -40.13 9.92
N ALA A 46 -19.23 -40.02 11.19
CA ALA A 46 -18.77 -38.76 11.77
C ALA A 46 -17.46 -38.29 11.11
N GLU A 47 -16.46 -39.19 10.99
CA GLU A 47 -15.21 -38.87 10.27
C GLU A 47 -15.46 -38.43 8.81
N PHE A 48 -16.32 -39.13 8.09
CA PHE A 48 -16.69 -38.78 6.74
C PHE A 48 -17.38 -37.38 6.66
N GLN A 49 -18.26 -37.09 7.60
CA GLN A 49 -18.90 -35.75 7.66
C GLN A 49 -17.89 -34.65 7.96
N ASP A 50 -16.97 -34.88 8.90
CA ASP A 50 -15.91 -33.90 9.24
C ASP A 50 -14.98 -33.66 8.06
N GLU A 51 -14.50 -34.71 7.40
CA GLU A 51 -13.67 -34.61 6.19
C GLU A 51 -14.37 -33.89 5.05
N THR A 52 -15.61 -34.27 4.75
CA THR A 52 -16.40 -33.61 3.69
C THR A 52 -16.67 -32.15 4.00
N SER A 53 -16.93 -31.82 5.27
CA SER A 53 -17.13 -30.42 5.69
C SER A 53 -15.86 -29.62 5.58
N ALA A 54 -14.70 -30.18 5.94
CA ALA A 54 -13.40 -29.55 5.79
C ALA A 54 -13.03 -29.33 4.32
N GLU A 55 -13.25 -30.34 3.46
CA GLU A 55 -13.01 -30.21 2.02
C GLU A 55 -13.92 -29.15 1.38
N LEU A 56 -15.22 -29.14 1.75
CA LEU A 56 -16.13 -28.11 1.28
C LEU A 56 -15.71 -26.73 1.73
N GLY A 57 -15.32 -26.56 2.99
CA GLY A 57 -14.80 -25.32 3.54
C GLY A 57 -13.55 -24.84 2.79
N SER A 58 -12.62 -25.74 2.51
CA SER A 58 -11.42 -25.47 1.72
C SER A 58 -11.76 -25.06 0.29
N ALA A 59 -12.66 -25.77 -0.40
CA ALA A 59 -13.09 -25.46 -1.75
C ALA A 59 -13.79 -24.08 -1.85
N LEU A 60 -14.64 -23.76 -0.87
CA LEU A 60 -15.29 -22.46 -0.78
C LEU A 60 -14.26 -21.34 -0.55
N SER A 61 -13.31 -21.55 0.36
CA SER A 61 -12.23 -20.58 0.62
C SER A 61 -11.37 -20.34 -0.63
N GLN A 62 -11.00 -21.38 -1.36
CA GLN A 62 -10.25 -21.25 -2.63
C GLN A 62 -11.06 -20.51 -3.69
N ARG A 63 -12.36 -20.83 -3.83
CA ARG A 63 -13.24 -20.10 -4.75
C ARG A 63 -13.31 -18.61 -4.39
N ASP A 64 -13.46 -18.28 -3.10
CA ASP A 64 -13.59 -16.90 -2.66
C ASP A 64 -12.26 -16.15 -2.79
N ALA A 65 -11.12 -16.81 -2.56
CA ALA A 65 -9.79 -16.27 -2.83
C ALA A 65 -9.60 -15.95 -4.32
N LEU A 66 -10.01 -16.84 -5.22
CA LEU A 66 -9.99 -16.59 -6.67
C LEU A 66 -10.89 -15.41 -7.07
N LYS A 67 -12.11 -15.34 -6.52
CA LYS A 67 -13.00 -14.20 -6.77
C LYS A 67 -12.36 -12.88 -6.33
N ALA A 68 -11.77 -12.84 -5.14
CA ALA A 68 -11.08 -11.67 -4.62
C ALA A 68 -9.89 -11.26 -5.51
N GLU A 69 -9.09 -12.23 -5.97
CA GLU A 69 -7.97 -11.98 -6.88
C GLU A 69 -8.43 -11.39 -8.22
N TYR A 70 -9.48 -11.96 -8.82
CA TYR A 70 -10.01 -11.43 -10.07
C TYR A 70 -10.69 -10.08 -9.92
N ALA A 71 -11.40 -9.83 -8.81
CA ALA A 71 -11.94 -8.52 -8.48
C ALA A 71 -10.81 -7.47 -8.36
N ALA A 72 -9.73 -7.79 -7.64
CA ALA A 72 -8.58 -6.92 -7.52
C ALA A 72 -7.88 -6.65 -8.86
N LYS A 73 -7.65 -7.67 -9.69
CA LYS A 73 -7.06 -7.50 -11.03
C LYS A 73 -7.95 -6.65 -11.94
N SER A 74 -9.25 -6.88 -11.89
CA SER A 74 -10.22 -6.13 -12.69
C SER A 74 -10.28 -4.67 -12.27
N SER A 75 -10.24 -4.40 -10.97
CA SER A 75 -10.22 -3.03 -10.42
C SER A 75 -8.96 -2.27 -10.84
N VAL A 76 -7.78 -2.92 -10.85
CA VAL A 76 -6.54 -2.32 -11.39
C VAL A 76 -6.66 -1.99 -12.87
N ASN A 77 -7.28 -2.87 -13.68
CA ASN A 77 -7.50 -2.60 -15.10
C ASN A 77 -8.48 -1.44 -15.34
N LEU A 78 -9.54 -1.34 -14.52
CA LEU A 78 -10.44 -0.19 -14.54
C LEU A 78 -9.73 1.10 -14.17
N SER A 79 -8.86 1.08 -13.17
CA SER A 79 -8.04 2.23 -12.76
C SER A 79 -7.14 2.70 -13.91
N ARG A 80 -6.50 1.76 -14.62
CA ARG A 80 -5.70 2.07 -15.83
C ARG A 80 -6.54 2.69 -16.93
N LEU A 81 -7.75 2.19 -17.16
CA LEU A 81 -8.69 2.73 -18.13
C LEU A 81 -9.13 4.16 -17.75
N LEU A 82 -9.43 4.39 -16.46
CA LEU A 82 -9.77 5.70 -15.94
C LEU A 82 -8.63 6.71 -16.18
N ILE A 83 -7.39 6.35 -15.85
CA ILE A 83 -6.22 7.20 -16.08
C ILE A 83 -6.00 7.44 -17.58
N ALA A 84 -6.13 6.40 -18.41
CA ALA A 84 -6.00 6.53 -19.86
C ALA A 84 -7.09 7.40 -20.50
N SER A 85 -8.25 7.57 -19.86
CA SER A 85 -9.34 8.45 -20.31
C SER A 85 -9.09 9.94 -20.01
N GLU A 86 -8.13 10.28 -19.13
CA GLU A 86 -7.84 11.67 -18.73
C GLU A 86 -7.66 12.64 -19.90
N PRO A 87 -6.87 12.35 -20.95
CA PRO A 87 -6.70 13.27 -22.07
C PRO A 87 -8.02 13.55 -22.81
N THR A 88 -8.93 12.61 -22.85
CA THR A 88 -10.26 12.78 -23.46
C THR A 88 -11.15 13.67 -22.59
N ILE A 89 -11.17 13.43 -21.29
CA ILE A 89 -11.90 14.25 -20.30
C ILE A 89 -11.37 15.69 -20.34
N ARG A 90 -10.05 15.87 -20.32
CA ARG A 90 -9.41 17.17 -20.40
C ARG A 90 -9.78 17.94 -21.68
N LYS A 91 -9.81 17.25 -22.83
CA LYS A 91 -10.26 17.87 -24.09
C LYS A 91 -11.73 18.28 -24.04
N ALA A 92 -12.59 17.47 -23.44
CA ALA A 92 -14.01 17.80 -23.28
C ALA A 92 -14.24 19.01 -22.37
N LEU A 93 -13.41 19.19 -21.34
CA LEU A 93 -13.48 20.32 -20.42
C LEU A 93 -12.66 21.54 -20.88
N ALA A 94 -11.87 21.44 -21.95
CA ALA A 94 -11.05 22.54 -22.47
C ALA A 94 -11.83 23.86 -22.71
N PRO A 95 -13.07 23.85 -23.26
CA PRO A 95 -13.83 25.08 -23.46
C PRO A 95 -14.10 25.84 -22.15
N LEU A 96 -14.33 25.11 -21.04
CA LEU A 96 -14.55 25.71 -19.72
C LEU A 96 -13.30 26.44 -19.21
N PHE A 97 -12.12 25.82 -19.36
CA PHE A 97 -10.85 26.42 -18.94
C PHE A 97 -10.44 27.61 -19.83
N LEU A 98 -10.76 27.57 -21.13
CA LEU A 98 -10.55 28.67 -22.02
C LEU A 98 -11.39 29.91 -21.63
N LEU A 99 -12.62 29.67 -21.13
CA LEU A 99 -13.47 30.76 -20.62
C LEU A 99 -12.83 31.43 -19.39
N MET A 100 -12.08 30.66 -18.58
CA MET A 100 -11.29 31.17 -17.43
C MET A 100 -9.92 31.75 -17.85
N LYS A 101 -9.64 31.86 -19.14
CA LYS A 101 -8.34 32.30 -19.71
C LYS A 101 -7.14 31.45 -19.23
N GLN A 102 -7.38 30.18 -18.96
CA GLN A 102 -6.36 29.23 -18.58
C GLN A 102 -6.33 28.06 -19.58
N GLY A 103 -5.14 27.52 -19.83
CA GLY A 103 -5.04 26.23 -20.53
C GLY A 103 -5.60 25.11 -19.66
N PRO A 104 -6.22 24.07 -20.26
CA PRO A 104 -6.76 22.96 -19.49
C PRO A 104 -5.62 22.22 -18.76
N PRO A 105 -5.63 22.21 -17.41
CA PRO A 105 -4.63 21.50 -16.63
C PRO A 105 -4.81 19.98 -16.79
N GLN A 106 -3.80 19.21 -16.39
CA GLN A 106 -3.96 17.79 -16.21
C GLN A 106 -4.94 17.55 -15.06
N ILE A 107 -5.99 16.75 -15.33
CA ILE A 107 -7.03 16.46 -14.34
C ILE A 107 -6.61 15.22 -13.57
N PRO A 108 -6.49 15.27 -12.24
CA PRO A 108 -6.14 14.10 -11.43
C PRO A 108 -7.35 13.17 -11.29
N VAL A 109 -7.73 12.51 -12.39
CA VAL A 109 -8.89 11.62 -12.43
C VAL A 109 -8.82 10.48 -11.42
N TRP A 110 -7.61 10.11 -11.00
CA TRP A 110 -7.36 9.08 -9.98
C TRP A 110 -7.79 9.50 -8.57
N GLU A 111 -7.86 10.79 -8.26
CA GLU A 111 -8.39 11.26 -6.96
C GLU A 111 -9.90 11.02 -6.84
N PHE A 112 -10.58 10.80 -7.96
CA PHE A 112 -12.01 10.48 -8.02
C PHE A 112 -12.25 8.97 -8.23
N ALA A 113 -11.18 8.17 -8.30
CA ALA A 113 -11.28 6.75 -8.65
C ALA A 113 -12.24 5.99 -7.73
N ASP A 114 -12.18 6.22 -6.44
CA ASP A 114 -13.06 5.57 -5.47
C ASP A 114 -14.54 5.87 -5.75
N ARG A 115 -14.88 7.13 -6.03
CA ARG A 115 -16.26 7.53 -6.35
C ARG A 115 -16.74 6.99 -7.69
N VAL A 116 -15.88 7.02 -8.71
CA VAL A 116 -16.23 6.57 -10.07
C VAL A 116 -16.29 5.05 -10.14
N LEU A 117 -15.29 4.38 -9.56
CA LEU A 117 -15.16 2.92 -9.64
C LEU A 117 -15.95 2.21 -8.53
N GLY A 118 -16.22 2.87 -7.42
CA GLY A 118 -17.14 2.38 -6.37
C GLY A 118 -18.54 2.07 -6.88
N ALA A 119 -18.96 2.75 -7.96
CA ALA A 119 -20.23 2.44 -8.64
C ALA A 119 -20.36 0.99 -9.11
N PHE A 120 -19.25 0.30 -9.31
CA PHE A 120 -19.23 -1.12 -9.68
C PHE A 120 -19.29 -2.06 -8.47
N ASN A 121 -19.20 -1.56 -7.23
CA ASN A 121 -19.21 -2.40 -6.04
C ASN A 121 -20.62 -2.77 -5.58
N ASP A 122 -21.47 -1.76 -5.44
CA ASP A 122 -22.78 -1.92 -4.83
C ASP A 122 -23.84 -0.97 -5.42
N SER A 123 -25.06 -1.07 -4.91
CA SER A 123 -26.18 -0.22 -5.34
C SER A 123 -26.00 1.24 -4.89
N GLU A 124 -25.39 1.49 -3.74
CA GLU A 124 -25.18 2.84 -3.20
C GLU A 124 -24.15 3.60 -4.05
N GLY A 125 -23.05 2.93 -4.42
CA GLY A 125 -22.08 3.48 -5.35
C GLY A 125 -22.67 3.77 -6.73
N ASN A 126 -23.53 2.86 -7.24
CA ASN A 126 -24.23 3.08 -8.51
C ASN A 126 -25.21 4.28 -8.45
N GLU A 127 -25.97 4.46 -7.36
CA GLU A 127 -26.82 5.62 -7.16
C GLU A 127 -26.04 6.93 -7.09
N SER A 128 -24.90 6.91 -6.39
CA SER A 128 -23.97 8.03 -6.31
C SER A 128 -23.41 8.40 -7.68
N PHE A 129 -23.03 7.41 -8.47
CA PHE A 129 -22.54 7.62 -9.83
C PHE A 129 -23.64 8.09 -10.78
N LEU A 130 -24.84 7.51 -10.68
CA LEU A 130 -26.01 7.94 -11.44
C LEU A 130 -26.32 9.42 -11.20
N SER A 131 -26.27 9.87 -9.95
CA SER A 131 -26.49 11.28 -9.58
C SER A 131 -25.41 12.21 -10.16
N LEU A 132 -24.16 11.72 -10.28
CA LEU A 132 -23.03 12.50 -10.77
C LEU A 132 -22.94 12.52 -12.30
N ALA A 133 -23.09 11.36 -12.93
CA ALA A 133 -22.84 11.15 -14.36
C ALA A 133 -24.13 11.01 -15.21
N GLY A 134 -25.28 10.84 -14.59
CA GLY A 134 -26.57 10.62 -15.28
C GLY A 134 -26.68 9.25 -15.96
N VAL A 135 -25.79 8.32 -15.69
CA VAL A 135 -25.74 6.98 -16.29
C VAL A 135 -25.74 5.92 -15.21
N SER A 136 -26.61 4.89 -15.34
CA SER A 136 -26.62 3.74 -14.43
C SER A 136 -25.67 2.65 -14.93
N ILE A 137 -24.86 2.09 -14.03
CA ILE A 137 -23.91 0.99 -14.32
C ILE A 137 -24.38 -0.31 -13.62
N SER A 138 -25.68 -0.44 -13.39
CA SER A 138 -26.26 -1.58 -12.65
C SER A 138 -25.90 -2.95 -13.23
N GLU A 139 -25.70 -3.07 -14.54
CA GLU A 139 -25.27 -4.31 -15.22
C GLU A 139 -23.81 -4.68 -14.93
N GLY A 140 -22.98 -3.70 -14.51
CA GLY A 140 -21.56 -3.90 -14.14
C GLY A 140 -21.31 -4.20 -12.66
N LYS A 141 -22.37 -4.40 -11.88
CA LYS A 141 -22.27 -4.63 -10.44
C LYS A 141 -21.30 -5.77 -10.10
N ASN A 142 -20.44 -5.53 -9.10
CA ASN A 142 -19.43 -6.49 -8.62
C ASN A 142 -18.50 -7.01 -9.73
N LEU A 143 -18.36 -6.28 -10.83
CA LEU A 143 -17.60 -6.71 -12.02
C LEU A 143 -18.03 -8.08 -12.57
N GLY A 144 -19.30 -8.46 -12.37
CA GLY A 144 -19.83 -9.77 -12.72
C GLY A 144 -19.46 -10.91 -11.77
N LEU A 145 -18.87 -10.60 -10.61
CA LEU A 145 -18.47 -11.57 -9.59
C LEU A 145 -19.39 -11.43 -8.37
N ASP A 146 -20.42 -12.25 -8.30
CA ASP A 146 -21.39 -12.22 -7.20
C ASP A 146 -20.72 -12.27 -5.82
N GLY A 147 -21.03 -11.29 -4.97
CA GLY A 147 -20.53 -11.18 -3.59
C GLY A 147 -19.07 -10.74 -3.48
N ALA A 148 -18.42 -10.35 -4.57
CA ALA A 148 -17.10 -9.72 -4.53
C ALA A 148 -17.25 -8.20 -4.47
N GLY A 149 -16.37 -7.56 -3.69
CA GLY A 149 -16.20 -6.11 -3.67
C GLY A 149 -14.73 -5.75 -3.77
N PHE A 150 -14.43 -4.50 -4.06
CA PHE A 150 -13.08 -3.98 -4.11
C PHE A 150 -13.05 -2.55 -3.59
N GLU A 151 -11.94 -2.18 -2.98
CA GLU A 151 -11.57 -0.81 -2.64
C GLU A 151 -10.35 -0.43 -3.47
N ILE A 152 -10.36 0.77 -4.05
CA ILE A 152 -9.25 1.27 -4.87
C ILE A 152 -8.71 2.54 -4.23
N ARG A 153 -7.40 2.55 -4.03
CA ARG A 153 -6.65 3.75 -3.69
C ARG A 153 -5.54 3.95 -4.71
N ILE A 154 -5.56 5.08 -5.40
CA ILE A 154 -4.54 5.45 -6.36
C ILE A 154 -3.76 6.63 -5.79
N VAL A 155 -2.45 6.51 -5.73
CA VAL A 155 -1.55 7.53 -5.18
C VAL A 155 -0.64 8.04 -6.29
N ASP A 156 -0.56 9.37 -6.42
CA ASP A 156 0.36 10.02 -7.36
C ASP A 156 1.77 10.04 -6.76
N GLU A 157 2.70 9.32 -7.35
CA GLU A 157 4.09 9.32 -6.90
C GLU A 157 4.82 10.63 -7.25
N ASP A 158 4.40 11.36 -8.29
CA ASP A 158 4.90 12.71 -8.56
C ASP A 158 4.36 13.76 -7.56
N ALA A 159 3.48 13.38 -6.63
CA ALA A 159 3.08 14.22 -5.49
C ALA A 159 4.12 14.26 -4.35
N LYS A 160 5.21 13.51 -4.44
CA LYS A 160 6.21 13.27 -3.40
C LYS A 160 7.60 13.68 -3.86
N VAL A 161 8.53 13.81 -2.92
CA VAL A 161 9.95 14.04 -3.19
C VAL A 161 10.60 12.73 -3.64
N ASN A 162 11.07 12.67 -4.87
CA ASN A 162 11.72 11.47 -5.41
C ASN A 162 13.21 11.47 -5.06
N ILE A 163 13.60 10.60 -4.12
CA ILE A 163 14.97 10.48 -3.64
C ILE A 163 15.91 9.77 -4.64
N ASN A 164 15.39 9.14 -5.68
CA ASN A 164 16.18 8.50 -6.74
C ASN A 164 16.61 9.46 -7.86
N THR A 165 16.28 10.74 -7.73
CA THR A 165 16.64 11.73 -8.76
C THR A 165 18.14 11.80 -9.02
N PRO A 166 19.06 11.74 -8.00
CA PRO A 166 20.51 11.80 -8.20
C PRO A 166 21.11 10.58 -8.92
N ALA A 167 20.43 9.44 -8.92
CA ALA A 167 20.88 8.23 -9.63
C ALA A 167 21.09 8.44 -11.15
N ARG A 168 20.64 9.59 -11.67
CA ARG A 168 20.93 10.01 -13.05
C ARG A 168 22.39 10.43 -13.27
N GLY A 169 23.12 10.71 -12.19
CA GLY A 169 24.53 11.11 -12.24
C GLY A 169 24.78 12.53 -12.79
N ASP A 170 23.75 13.40 -12.81
CA ASP A 170 23.91 14.78 -13.25
C ASP A 170 23.73 15.76 -12.10
N ALA A 171 24.59 16.80 -12.06
CA ALA A 171 24.61 17.81 -11.01
C ALA A 171 23.27 18.57 -10.86
N PHE A 172 22.48 18.68 -11.92
CA PHE A 172 21.17 19.34 -11.85
C PHE A 172 20.16 18.49 -11.10
N SER A 173 20.19 17.19 -11.26
CA SER A 173 19.35 16.24 -10.53
C SER A 173 19.73 16.17 -9.06
N GLN A 174 21.02 16.18 -8.73
CA GLN A 174 21.53 16.26 -7.35
C GLN A 174 21.07 17.57 -6.69
N ALA A 175 21.33 18.72 -7.33
CA ALA A 175 20.95 20.05 -6.81
C ALA A 175 19.44 20.19 -6.63
N ARG A 176 18.62 19.60 -7.50
CA ARG A 176 17.16 19.60 -7.35
C ARG A 176 16.72 18.84 -6.11
N LEU A 177 17.24 17.64 -5.88
CA LEU A 177 16.91 16.88 -4.68
C LEU A 177 17.43 17.61 -3.43
N ALA A 178 18.65 18.13 -3.47
CA ALA A 178 19.20 18.92 -2.36
C ALA A 178 18.29 20.08 -1.97
N ALA A 179 17.80 20.86 -2.95
CA ALA A 179 16.88 21.95 -2.67
C ALA A 179 15.58 21.45 -2.02
N GLN A 180 15.00 20.36 -2.53
CA GLN A 180 13.77 19.79 -1.97
C GLN A 180 13.99 19.26 -0.53
N LEU A 181 15.11 18.58 -0.26
CA LEU A 181 15.44 18.09 1.07
C LEU A 181 15.74 19.24 2.04
N ILE A 182 16.53 20.24 1.64
CA ILE A 182 16.78 21.44 2.43
C ILE A 182 15.45 22.11 2.81
N GLY A 183 14.56 22.30 1.84
CA GLY A 183 13.24 22.87 2.11
C GLY A 183 12.39 22.04 3.05
N LEU A 184 12.43 20.71 2.92
CA LEU A 184 11.70 19.78 3.79
C LEU A 184 12.20 19.80 5.23
N LEU A 185 13.52 19.89 5.42
CA LEU A 185 14.18 19.81 6.71
C LEU A 185 14.35 21.18 7.40
N SER A 186 14.00 22.30 6.75
CA SER A 186 14.36 23.65 7.19
C SER A 186 13.62 24.15 8.42
N GLY A 187 12.45 23.59 8.77
CA GLY A 187 11.63 24.12 9.86
C GLY A 187 12.33 24.06 11.23
N PRO A 188 12.31 25.18 12.01
CA PRO A 188 12.94 25.22 13.35
C PRO A 188 12.30 24.26 14.37
N GLN A 189 11.07 23.85 14.15
CA GLN A 189 10.41 22.81 14.95
C GLN A 189 11.15 21.46 14.92
N TYR A 190 12.00 21.24 13.93
CA TYR A 190 12.79 20.02 13.76
C TYR A 190 14.20 20.12 14.38
N ASP A 191 14.61 21.30 14.92
CA ASP A 191 15.93 21.50 15.53
C ASP A 191 16.30 20.44 16.57
N PRO A 192 15.40 20.00 17.48
CA PRO A 192 15.73 18.97 18.45
C PRO A 192 16.17 17.65 17.82
N MET A 193 15.60 17.25 16.69
CA MET A 193 15.96 16.02 15.97
C MET A 193 17.40 16.08 15.43
N PHE A 194 17.81 17.23 14.89
CA PHE A 194 19.12 17.41 14.26
C PHE A 194 20.23 17.85 15.24
N SER A 195 19.89 18.19 16.47
CA SER A 195 20.83 18.54 17.52
C SER A 195 21.13 17.42 18.52
N SER A 196 20.39 16.32 18.44
CA SER A 196 20.61 15.13 19.26
C SER A 196 21.50 14.10 18.54
N ARG A 197 22.02 13.12 19.31
CA ARG A 197 22.71 11.98 18.71
C ARG A 197 21.68 11.02 18.08
N ASP A 198 22.03 10.49 16.93
CA ASP A 198 21.26 9.44 16.26
C ASP A 198 21.38 8.08 16.99
N ALA A 199 20.70 7.07 16.49
CA ALA A 199 20.69 5.72 17.07
C ALA A 199 22.09 5.06 17.11
N ASP A 200 23.01 5.49 16.26
CA ASP A 200 24.41 5.05 16.21
C ASP A 200 25.34 5.88 17.10
N GLY A 201 24.78 6.87 17.83
CA GLY A 201 25.52 7.75 18.74
C GLY A 201 26.29 8.85 18.03
N GLN A 202 26.06 9.07 16.75
CA GLN A 202 26.68 10.12 15.94
C GLN A 202 25.78 11.35 15.85
N PHE A 203 26.37 12.51 15.55
CA PHE A 203 25.60 13.69 15.17
C PHE A 203 25.41 13.72 13.66
N SER A 204 24.16 13.78 13.24
CA SER A 204 23.79 13.92 11.84
C SER A 204 22.86 15.13 11.71
N ASP A 205 23.45 16.26 11.32
CA ASP A 205 22.70 17.47 11.06
C ASP A 205 21.94 17.39 9.71
N ARG A 206 21.18 18.43 9.41
CA ARG A 206 20.38 18.50 8.17
C ARG A 206 21.23 18.34 6.91
N GLN A 207 22.42 18.93 6.89
CA GLN A 207 23.31 18.88 5.73
C GLN A 207 23.90 17.49 5.56
N ALA A 208 24.31 16.84 6.66
CA ALA A 208 24.85 15.49 6.65
C ALA A 208 23.81 14.47 6.17
N ILE A 209 22.55 14.57 6.63
CA ILE A 209 21.48 13.65 6.19
C ILE A 209 21.12 13.90 4.73
N CYS A 210 21.00 15.16 4.32
CA CYS A 210 20.73 15.51 2.94
C CYS A 210 21.83 14.99 2.02
N GLY A 211 23.10 15.22 2.34
CA GLY A 211 24.24 14.69 1.57
C GLY A 211 24.21 13.17 1.53
N ALA A 212 24.04 12.50 2.67
CA ALA A 212 24.01 11.05 2.75
C ALA A 212 22.90 10.40 1.89
N ILE A 213 21.74 11.04 1.77
CA ILE A 213 20.66 10.56 0.87
C ILE A 213 21.06 10.68 -0.60
N ILE A 214 21.76 11.76 -0.97
CA ILE A 214 22.24 11.97 -2.35
C ILE A 214 23.36 10.99 -2.65
N ASP A 215 24.38 10.92 -1.79
CA ASP A 215 25.55 10.06 -1.91
C ASP A 215 25.20 8.56 -1.94
N TRP A 216 24.06 8.18 -1.33
CA TRP A 216 23.57 6.79 -1.42
C TRP A 216 23.16 6.39 -2.83
N THR A 217 22.66 7.35 -3.59
CA THR A 217 22.02 7.09 -4.90
C THR A 217 22.87 7.47 -6.08
N ASP A 218 23.76 8.44 -5.95
CA ASP A 218 24.58 8.86 -7.08
C ASP A 218 25.71 7.87 -7.38
N PRO A 219 26.19 7.84 -8.63
CA PRO A 219 27.18 6.85 -9.05
C PRO A 219 28.62 7.25 -8.79
N ASP A 220 28.89 8.47 -8.29
CA ASP A 220 30.24 8.94 -8.04
C ASP A 220 30.72 8.59 -6.61
N GLN A 221 31.89 9.09 -6.19
CA GLN A 221 32.47 8.83 -4.87
C GLN A 221 32.84 10.13 -4.15
N GLU A 222 32.27 11.24 -4.60
CA GLU A 222 32.53 12.56 -4.05
C GLU A 222 31.38 12.98 -3.15
N ALA A 223 31.65 13.23 -1.85
CA ALA A 223 30.64 13.58 -0.89
C ALA A 223 29.89 14.86 -1.29
N TYR A 224 28.59 14.78 -1.38
CA TYR A 224 27.73 15.89 -1.74
C TYR A 224 27.49 16.83 -0.55
N VAL A 225 27.72 18.12 -0.73
CA VAL A 225 27.46 19.14 0.28
C VAL A 225 26.10 19.80 0.04
N CYS A 226 25.14 19.49 0.90
CA CYS A 226 23.83 20.14 0.89
C CYS A 226 23.88 21.50 1.59
N ASP A 227 24.57 22.49 0.98
CA ASP A 227 24.54 23.85 1.46
C ASP A 227 23.71 24.73 0.52
N PRO A 228 22.65 25.41 1.00
CA PRO A 228 21.86 26.31 0.16
C PRO A 228 22.64 27.51 -0.35
N HIS A 229 23.82 27.80 0.24
CA HIS A 229 24.64 28.97 -0.10
C HIS A 229 25.87 28.64 -0.96
N SER A 230 26.30 27.38 -0.97
CA SER A 230 27.40 26.93 -1.81
C SER A 230 26.80 26.34 -3.10
N GLY A 231 26.99 27.04 -4.21
CA GLY A 231 26.70 26.42 -5.51
C GLY A 231 27.59 25.18 -5.68
N SER A 232 27.06 24.00 -5.42
CA SER A 232 27.66 22.67 -5.72
C SER A 232 29.19 22.55 -5.48
N ALA A 233 29.66 22.92 -4.30
CA ALA A 233 31.02 22.60 -3.93
C ALA A 233 31.06 21.11 -3.49
N GLN A 234 31.46 20.25 -4.40
CA GLN A 234 31.84 18.87 -4.07
C GLN A 234 32.98 18.92 -3.08
N GLN A 235 32.78 18.38 -1.89
CA GLN A 235 33.84 18.28 -0.90
C GLN A 235 34.47 16.90 -1.09
N ALA A 236 35.76 16.87 -1.44
CA ALA A 236 36.53 15.63 -1.50
C ALA A 236 36.58 14.98 -0.11
N GLY A 237 35.73 14.02 0.12
CA GLY A 237 35.66 13.23 1.36
C GLY A 237 35.29 11.81 1.03
N ALA A 238 35.75 10.84 1.84
CA ALA A 238 35.32 9.45 1.67
C ALA A 238 33.89 9.31 2.19
N GLU A 239 32.93 9.24 1.31
CA GLU A 239 31.49 9.06 1.59
C GLU A 239 31.22 7.80 2.41
N ASP A 240 32.01 6.74 2.22
CA ASP A 240 31.87 5.45 2.92
C ASP A 240 32.39 5.46 4.36
N SER A 241 33.09 6.51 4.79
CA SER A 241 33.77 6.55 6.12
C SER A 241 32.81 6.29 7.28
N TYR A 242 31.58 6.80 7.22
CA TYR A 242 30.56 6.56 8.21
C TYR A 242 30.16 5.08 8.28
N TYR A 243 29.84 4.47 7.15
CA TYR A 243 29.32 3.10 7.07
C TYR A 243 30.37 2.06 7.46
N GLN A 244 31.66 2.35 7.21
CA GLN A 244 32.76 1.49 7.60
C GLN A 244 33.03 1.47 9.12
N LEU A 245 32.63 2.53 9.84
CA LEU A 245 32.78 2.66 11.28
C LEU A 245 31.65 2.04 12.10
N LEU A 246 30.58 1.59 11.45
CA LEU A 246 29.45 0.94 12.10
C LEU A 246 29.87 -0.40 12.73
N LYS A 247 29.17 -0.83 13.77
CA LYS A 247 29.35 -2.15 14.41
C LYS A 247 29.23 -3.33 13.43
N LYS A 248 28.42 -3.16 12.39
CA LYS A 248 28.28 -4.06 11.25
C LYS A 248 28.50 -3.22 9.98
N PRO A 249 29.73 -3.12 9.50
CA PRO A 249 30.02 -2.31 8.32
C PRO A 249 29.32 -2.83 7.07
N TYR A 250 28.87 -1.92 6.22
CA TYR A 250 28.36 -2.18 4.90
C TYR A 250 28.73 -1.03 3.95
N PRO A 251 28.89 -1.29 2.66
CA PRO A 251 29.08 -0.24 1.67
C PRO A 251 27.74 0.45 1.40
N ARG A 252 27.77 1.73 1.05
CA ARG A 252 26.62 2.38 0.43
C ARG A 252 26.32 1.79 -0.93
N LYS A 253 25.16 2.04 -1.46
CA LYS A 253 24.68 1.40 -2.68
C LYS A 253 25.27 2.00 -3.96
N ASN A 254 25.52 3.30 -4.03
CA ASN A 254 25.91 4.05 -5.24
C ASN A 254 24.96 3.76 -6.43
N ALA A 255 23.69 3.61 -6.15
CA ALA A 255 22.65 3.31 -7.12
C ALA A 255 21.28 3.67 -6.56
N ALA A 256 20.30 3.77 -7.44
CA ALA A 256 18.92 4.04 -7.06
C ALA A 256 18.43 3.09 -5.95
N PHE A 257 17.64 3.61 -5.03
CA PHE A 257 16.89 2.80 -4.06
C PHE A 257 15.92 1.87 -4.78
N ASP A 258 15.89 0.60 -4.43
CA ASP A 258 14.89 -0.35 -4.92
C ASP A 258 13.55 -0.18 -4.18
N SER A 259 13.61 0.18 -2.90
CA SER A 259 12.46 0.47 -2.07
C SER A 259 12.72 1.66 -1.14
N ILE A 260 11.65 2.30 -0.67
CA ILE A 260 11.78 3.42 0.27
C ILE A 260 12.35 2.98 1.62
N GLU A 261 12.18 1.71 1.99
CA GLU A 261 12.67 1.13 3.23
C GLU A 261 14.20 1.09 3.31
N GLU A 262 14.90 1.05 2.17
CA GLU A 262 16.36 1.15 2.14
C GLU A 262 16.88 2.47 2.71
N LEU A 263 16.05 3.51 2.73
CA LEU A 263 16.42 4.79 3.32
C LEU A 263 16.79 4.65 4.82
N ARG A 264 16.30 3.62 5.50
CA ARG A 264 16.68 3.29 6.89
C ARG A 264 18.14 2.86 7.05
N LEU A 265 18.83 2.56 5.96
CA LEU A 265 20.26 2.26 5.93
C LEU A 265 21.12 3.52 5.77
N VAL A 266 20.50 4.65 5.46
CA VAL A 266 21.21 5.90 5.24
C VAL A 266 21.53 6.58 6.57
N ARG A 267 22.72 7.17 6.68
CA ARG A 267 23.18 7.93 7.84
C ARG A 267 22.14 8.94 8.31
N GLY A 268 21.84 8.91 9.61
CA GLY A 268 20.95 9.86 10.27
C GLY A 268 19.45 9.61 10.07
N VAL A 269 19.06 8.60 9.30
CA VAL A 269 17.66 8.22 9.10
C VAL A 269 17.23 7.24 10.19
N GLY A 270 16.84 7.79 11.33
CA GLY A 270 16.23 7.04 12.44
C GLY A 270 14.69 6.98 12.32
N GLU A 271 14.08 6.39 13.34
CA GLU A 271 12.62 6.23 13.40
C GLU A 271 11.89 7.58 13.48
N ASP A 272 12.45 8.55 14.21
CA ASP A 272 11.88 9.90 14.31
C ASP A 272 11.91 10.63 12.96
N PHE A 273 13.02 10.50 12.23
CA PHE A 273 13.12 11.03 10.86
C PHE A 273 12.10 10.34 9.93
N TRP A 274 12.00 9.02 10.04
CA TRP A 274 11.05 8.24 9.25
C TRP A 274 9.61 8.69 9.48
N ALA A 275 9.18 8.72 10.73
CA ALA A 275 7.82 9.12 11.10
C ALA A 275 7.51 10.60 10.82
N THR A 276 8.52 11.44 10.66
CA THR A 276 8.31 12.88 10.41
C THR A 276 8.35 13.21 8.91
N PHE A 277 9.32 12.67 8.18
CA PHE A 277 9.63 13.10 6.81
C PHE A 277 9.39 12.06 5.73
N VAL A 278 9.25 10.78 6.09
CA VAL A 278 9.06 9.72 5.09
C VAL A 278 7.62 9.23 5.10
N ASP A 279 7.16 8.68 6.21
CA ASP A 279 5.85 8.05 6.35
C ASP A 279 5.14 8.51 7.62
N PRO A 280 4.61 9.75 7.63
CA PRO A 280 3.97 10.32 8.82
C PRO A 280 2.66 9.64 9.21
N ASP A 281 2.03 8.92 8.30
CA ASP A 281 0.79 8.19 8.55
C ASP A 281 0.78 6.89 7.74
N PRO A 282 1.28 5.76 8.30
CA PRO A 282 1.37 4.48 7.59
C PRO A 282 0.02 3.95 7.08
N SER A 283 -1.09 4.38 7.67
CA SER A 283 -2.43 4.01 7.22
C SER A 283 -2.86 4.75 5.93
N ARG A 284 -2.17 5.83 5.60
CA ARG A 284 -2.47 6.72 4.48
C ARG A 284 -1.25 6.96 3.59
N PRO A 285 -0.93 6.05 2.66
CA PRO A 285 0.26 6.15 1.80
C PRO A 285 0.27 7.39 0.90
N GLU A 286 -0.88 8.03 0.67
CA GLU A 286 -0.97 9.33 -0.01
C GLU A 286 -0.34 10.49 0.80
N LYS A 287 -0.16 10.32 2.10
CA LYS A 287 0.50 11.32 2.96
C LYS A 287 2.01 11.13 3.04
N ARG A 288 2.57 10.10 2.46
CA ARG A 288 4.02 9.96 2.34
C ARG A 288 4.61 11.16 1.63
N VAL A 289 5.74 11.64 2.12
CA VAL A 289 6.42 12.83 1.60
C VAL A 289 7.51 12.44 0.62
N MET A 290 8.15 11.29 0.82
CA MET A 290 9.23 10.77 -0.02
C MET A 290 8.80 9.54 -0.82
N THR A 291 9.45 9.35 -1.96
CA THR A 291 9.25 8.20 -2.85
C THR A 291 10.53 7.84 -3.58
N VAL A 292 10.60 6.61 -4.08
CA VAL A 292 11.66 6.14 -4.99
C VAL A 292 11.23 6.15 -6.46
N TRP A 293 9.98 6.55 -6.73
CA TRP A 293 9.36 6.54 -8.06
C TRP A 293 9.12 7.95 -8.59
N GLY A 294 8.81 8.05 -9.87
CA GLY A 294 8.42 9.33 -10.50
C GLY A 294 9.54 10.06 -11.22
N GLN A 295 9.23 11.28 -11.69
CA GLN A 295 10.12 12.05 -12.55
C GLN A 295 11.03 13.05 -11.80
N GLY A 296 10.88 13.17 -10.48
CA GLY A 296 11.60 14.15 -9.66
C GLY A 296 11.06 15.58 -9.79
N LYS A 297 9.87 15.76 -10.38
CA LYS A 297 9.10 17.02 -10.39
C LYS A 297 7.89 16.80 -9.49
N VAL A 298 7.65 17.73 -8.58
CA VAL A 298 6.50 17.63 -7.68
C VAL A 298 5.25 18.22 -8.33
N ASN A 299 4.19 17.42 -8.40
CA ASN A 299 2.87 17.85 -8.83
C ASN A 299 2.15 18.55 -7.67
N VAL A 300 2.15 19.88 -7.67
CA VAL A 300 1.54 20.68 -6.59
C VAL A 300 0.03 20.52 -6.47
N ASN A 301 -0.66 20.02 -7.50
CA ASN A 301 -2.10 19.78 -7.45
C ASN A 301 -2.47 18.56 -6.60
N THR A 302 -1.61 17.53 -6.57
CA THR A 302 -1.83 16.27 -5.86
C THR A 302 -0.98 16.14 -4.60
N ALA A 303 0.14 16.87 -4.52
CA ALA A 303 1.06 16.86 -3.38
C ALA A 303 0.38 17.28 -2.07
N ASN A 304 0.82 16.70 -0.97
CA ASN A 304 0.40 17.15 0.35
C ASN A 304 0.99 18.54 0.67
N PRO A 305 0.39 19.30 1.60
CA PRO A 305 0.83 20.66 1.92
C PRO A 305 2.31 20.72 2.37
N GLN A 306 2.79 19.72 3.11
CA GLN A 306 4.18 19.65 3.58
C GLN A 306 5.16 19.52 2.40
N THR A 307 4.86 18.66 1.43
CA THR A 307 5.68 18.52 0.21
C THR A 307 5.70 19.82 -0.61
N VAL A 308 4.55 20.49 -0.71
CA VAL A 308 4.47 21.78 -1.41
C VAL A 308 5.32 22.84 -0.70
N LEU A 309 5.23 22.93 0.63
CA LEU A 309 6.05 23.82 1.44
C LEU A 309 7.54 23.52 1.26
N ALA A 310 7.93 22.25 1.24
CA ALA A 310 9.31 21.83 0.99
C ALA A 310 9.85 22.35 -0.35
N VAL A 311 9.06 22.23 -1.42
CA VAL A 311 9.42 22.73 -2.76
C VAL A 311 9.56 24.25 -2.77
N ILE A 312 8.67 24.96 -2.07
CA ILE A 312 8.74 26.42 -1.94
C ILE A 312 10.01 26.83 -1.18
N CYS A 313 10.24 26.23 -0.01
CA CYS A 313 11.36 26.58 0.84
C CYS A 313 12.71 26.17 0.26
N GLY A 314 12.77 25.09 -0.54
CA GLY A 314 13.97 24.74 -1.29
C GLY A 314 14.33 25.72 -2.41
N ALA A 315 13.38 26.53 -2.87
CA ALA A 315 13.60 27.54 -3.89
C ALA A 315 13.58 28.99 -3.33
N ALA A 316 13.23 29.15 -2.06
CA ALA A 316 13.10 30.48 -1.44
C ALA A 316 14.46 31.05 -1.06
N VAL A 317 14.52 32.40 -0.93
CA VAL A 317 15.69 33.07 -0.39
C VAL A 317 15.80 32.75 1.10
N PRO A 318 17.01 32.47 1.61
CA PRO A 318 17.22 32.25 3.04
C PRO A 318 16.62 33.35 3.91
N GLY A 319 15.95 32.95 5.00
CA GLY A 319 15.27 33.91 5.89
C GLY A 319 13.86 34.32 5.42
N THR A 320 13.32 33.70 4.38
CA THR A 320 11.91 33.87 4.01
C THR A 320 11.02 33.49 5.19
N PRO A 321 10.09 34.36 5.66
CA PRO A 321 9.26 34.08 6.84
C PRO A 321 8.49 32.79 6.76
N LEU A 322 7.95 32.43 5.61
CA LEU A 322 7.24 31.19 5.37
C LEU A 322 8.08 29.94 5.74
N CYS A 323 9.40 30.02 5.60
CA CYS A 323 10.30 28.88 5.79
C CYS A 323 11.03 28.89 7.14
N SER A 324 11.07 30.06 7.81
CA SER A 324 11.79 30.27 9.07
C SER A 324 10.87 30.45 10.29
N ASP A 325 9.62 30.87 10.08
CA ASP A 325 8.63 31.07 11.14
C ASP A 325 7.61 29.93 11.14
N PRO A 326 7.53 29.10 12.18
CA PRO A 326 6.55 28.01 12.28
C PRO A 326 5.10 28.49 12.20
N ALA A 327 4.79 29.70 12.65
CA ALA A 327 3.43 30.23 12.60
C ALA A 327 3.02 30.54 11.16
N GLU A 328 3.91 31.13 10.36
CA GLU A 328 3.66 31.40 8.95
C GLU A 328 3.60 30.09 8.14
N ALA A 329 4.47 29.12 8.42
CA ALA A 329 4.42 27.79 7.82
C ALA A 329 3.07 27.10 8.11
N LEU A 330 2.61 27.11 9.35
CA LEU A 330 1.33 26.50 9.75
C LEU A 330 0.14 27.19 9.07
N LYS A 331 0.13 28.51 8.98
CA LYS A 331 -0.90 29.26 8.24
C LYS A 331 -0.98 28.81 6.78
N PHE A 332 0.17 28.72 6.11
CA PHE A 332 0.25 28.26 4.73
C PHE A 332 -0.25 26.84 4.58
N LEU A 333 0.21 25.89 5.42
CA LEU A 333 -0.22 24.50 5.39
C LEU A 333 -1.74 24.36 5.55
N THR A 334 -2.31 25.09 6.51
CA THR A 334 -3.76 25.11 6.76
C THR A 334 -4.54 25.72 5.60
N ALA A 335 -4.06 26.86 5.06
CA ALA A 335 -4.70 27.51 3.93
C ALA A 335 -4.65 26.66 2.67
N PHE A 336 -3.52 26.00 2.40
CA PHE A 336 -3.36 25.13 1.24
C PHE A 336 -4.27 23.90 1.33
N ASP A 337 -4.34 23.26 2.49
CA ASP A 337 -5.22 22.12 2.73
C ASP A 337 -6.70 22.51 2.61
N LEU A 338 -7.08 23.67 3.14
CA LEU A 338 -8.43 24.20 2.99
C LEU A 338 -8.80 24.48 1.52
N VAL A 339 -7.91 25.11 0.76
CA VAL A 339 -8.13 25.38 -0.68
C VAL A 339 -8.25 24.07 -1.44
N LYS A 340 -7.41 23.09 -1.13
CA LYS A 340 -7.43 21.77 -1.75
C LYS A 340 -8.72 20.99 -1.43
N SER A 341 -9.18 21.02 -0.19
CA SER A 341 -10.42 20.38 0.23
C SER A 341 -11.66 21.04 -0.41
N PHE A 342 -11.63 22.38 -0.56
CA PHE A 342 -12.72 23.12 -1.19
C PHE A 342 -12.89 22.80 -2.67
N THR A 343 -11.80 22.49 -3.35
CA THR A 343 -11.85 22.12 -4.78
C THR A 343 -12.15 20.63 -5.01
N ALA A 344 -12.29 19.85 -3.94
CA ALA A 344 -12.64 18.44 -3.99
C ALA A 344 -11.78 17.62 -4.97
N GLY A 345 -10.46 17.92 -5.05
CA GLY A 345 -9.53 17.22 -5.94
C GLY A 345 -9.42 17.80 -7.35
N ALA A 346 -10.17 18.87 -7.68
CA ALA A 346 -9.96 19.57 -8.95
C ALA A 346 -8.58 20.25 -8.98
N PRO A 347 -7.91 20.30 -10.14
CA PRO A 347 -6.59 20.90 -10.24
C PRO A 347 -6.64 22.40 -9.98
N LEU A 348 -5.83 22.85 -9.01
CA LEU A 348 -5.76 24.25 -8.60
C LEU A 348 -4.99 25.12 -9.62
N PHE A 349 -3.93 24.54 -10.20
CA PHE A 349 -2.97 25.25 -11.01
C PHE A 349 -2.75 24.54 -12.35
N GLY A 350 -3.03 25.26 -13.43
CA GLY A 350 -2.82 24.74 -14.79
C GLY A 350 -1.35 24.79 -15.24
N THR A 351 -0.54 25.65 -14.62
CA THR A 351 0.87 25.84 -14.96
C THR A 351 1.70 26.20 -13.73
N PRO A 352 3.01 25.96 -13.73
CA PRO A 352 3.90 26.44 -12.66
C PRO A 352 3.86 27.96 -12.47
N LYS A 353 3.65 28.72 -13.56
CA LYS A 353 3.50 30.19 -13.48
C LYS A 353 2.24 30.59 -12.71
N ALA A 354 1.14 29.86 -12.86
CA ALA A 354 -0.09 30.10 -12.11
C ALA A 354 0.12 29.89 -10.61
N PHE A 355 0.83 28.82 -10.23
CA PHE A 355 1.20 28.56 -8.85
C PHE A 355 2.08 29.68 -8.25
N ILE A 356 3.16 30.05 -8.93
CA ILE A 356 4.03 31.17 -8.49
C ILE A 356 3.24 32.49 -8.39
N SER A 357 2.28 32.73 -9.29
CA SER A 357 1.43 33.93 -9.21
C SER A 357 0.52 33.91 -8.00
N ALA A 358 -0.02 32.74 -7.62
CA ALA A 358 -0.82 32.60 -6.41
C ALA A 358 0.00 32.84 -5.14
N LEU A 359 1.23 32.33 -5.05
CA LEU A 359 2.16 32.64 -3.95
C LEU A 359 2.48 34.13 -3.83
N LYS A 360 2.43 34.87 -4.95
CA LYS A 360 2.59 36.34 -4.98
C LYS A 360 1.28 37.09 -4.75
N GLY A 361 0.25 36.47 -4.23
CA GLY A 361 -1.03 37.10 -3.93
C GLY A 361 -1.91 37.38 -5.15
N LYS A 362 -1.62 36.79 -6.32
CA LYS A 362 -2.36 37.03 -7.57
C LYS A 362 -3.22 35.80 -7.94
N GLY A 363 -4.32 36.09 -8.66
CA GLY A 363 -5.25 35.03 -9.11
C GLY A 363 -6.27 34.59 -8.05
N MET A 364 -7.08 33.59 -8.39
CA MET A 364 -8.22 33.16 -7.59
C MET A 364 -7.84 32.74 -6.15
N PHE A 365 -6.71 32.07 -5.99
CA PHE A 365 -6.22 31.57 -4.69
C PHE A 365 -5.13 32.46 -4.08
N GLY A 366 -4.81 33.60 -4.72
CA GLY A 366 -3.71 34.46 -4.29
C GLY A 366 -3.89 35.02 -2.88
N ALA A 367 -5.10 35.45 -2.53
CA ALA A 367 -5.37 35.99 -1.19
C ALA A 367 -5.22 34.94 -0.08
N ALA A 368 -5.47 33.65 -0.37
CA ALA A 368 -5.35 32.56 0.59
C ALA A 368 -3.91 31.99 0.67
N LEU A 369 -3.17 32.05 -0.44
CA LEU A 369 -1.86 31.40 -0.57
C LEU A 369 -0.68 32.38 -0.64
N SER A 370 -0.92 33.67 -0.47
CA SER A 370 0.16 34.66 -0.45
C SER A 370 1.12 34.39 0.71
N ALA A 371 2.38 34.21 0.38
CA ALA A 371 3.46 33.84 1.28
C ALA A 371 4.57 34.92 1.28
#